data_15743f69c79c8c4e664ec315e3043403
#
_entry.id   15743f69c79c8c4e664ec315e3043403
#
_cell.length_a   1.000
_cell.length_b   1.000
_cell.length_c   1.000
_cell.angle_alpha   90.00
_cell.angle_beta   90.00
_cell.angle_gamma   90.00
#
_symmetry.space_group_name_H-M   'P 1'
#
loop_
_entity.id
_entity.type
_entity.pdbx_description
1 polymer ?
#
loop_
_entity_poly.entity_id
_entity_poly.type
_entity_poly.pdbx_seq_one_letter_code
_entity_poly.pdbx_strand_id
1 'polypeptide(L)'
;RTDGTTEGYVLRDELLTETNTSGRSEFRQNSNLSSNIYYVGKVGKLGIDFNTDWFWSKGNNNNNIDEHYQEVNSDMQNQLVSSATSKYNRLIASKMVLSYPLLGGDLSVGGEYSFTNRNTNYAIIPNTLADNVRDRIKEGMASAFVTYSRDFGKLNMEAGLRYENVDFKYYDDGRYMADQSKNYSNWFPSLSLSMPFGDVQMQLSYAADIDRPNYWVLRSGVQYSNHYTYETGNPFLFSEISRNISYDLAYKCLTFNLTYEHVSDPIYQTVEMYKGNATIGLMRMINGNSYNDMTTSLTLQPTLGIWHSMLSAMLEKQWFKLETRDGLYLNKPVAMFRFNNTFDTKWAMFSVMMTYITKGYE
;
A
#
# COMPACT_ATOMS: atom_id res chain seq x y z
N ARG A 1 17.49 17.64 -8.77
CA ARG A 1 18.56 16.73 -9.18
C ARG A 1 18.95 15.91 -7.95
N THR A 2 19.12 14.62 -8.13
CA THR A 2 19.60 13.70 -7.10
C THR A 2 20.78 12.94 -7.69
N ASP A 3 21.91 12.94 -7.01
CA ASP A 3 23.10 12.21 -7.40
C ASP A 3 23.40 11.18 -6.30
N GLY A 4 23.84 9.98 -6.66
CA GLY A 4 24.20 8.92 -5.74
C GLY A 4 25.26 8.01 -6.33
N THR A 5 26.05 7.39 -5.46
CA THR A 5 27.02 6.37 -5.82
C THR A 5 26.71 5.09 -5.06
N THR A 6 26.81 3.96 -5.73
CA THR A 6 26.58 2.63 -5.13
C THR A 6 27.77 1.74 -5.48
N GLU A 7 28.23 0.98 -4.49
CA GLU A 7 29.23 -0.07 -4.67
C GLU A 7 28.56 -1.42 -4.46
N GLY A 8 28.84 -2.40 -5.31
CA GLY A 8 28.31 -3.73 -5.25
C GLY A 8 29.41 -4.78 -5.41
N TYR A 9 29.19 -5.94 -4.80
CA TYR A 9 30.11 -7.06 -4.84
C TYR A 9 29.36 -8.35 -5.12
N VAL A 10 29.88 -9.18 -6.01
CA VAL A 10 29.35 -10.53 -6.25
C VAL A 10 30.29 -11.54 -5.57
N LEU A 11 29.68 -12.35 -4.69
CA LEU A 11 30.36 -13.45 -4.04
C LEU A 11 29.84 -14.78 -4.58
N ARG A 12 30.74 -15.72 -4.90
CA ARG A 12 30.41 -17.10 -5.23
C ARG A 12 31.17 -17.99 -4.27
N ASP A 13 30.46 -18.82 -3.49
CA ASP A 13 31.06 -19.66 -2.45
C ASP A 13 31.99 -18.88 -1.51
N GLU A 14 31.53 -17.70 -1.07
CA GLU A 14 32.22 -16.73 -0.22
C GLU A 14 33.46 -16.07 -0.87
N LEU A 15 33.77 -16.37 -2.12
CA LEU A 15 34.87 -15.75 -2.88
C LEU A 15 34.33 -14.56 -3.70
N LEU A 16 35.03 -13.43 -3.64
CA LEU A 16 34.76 -12.27 -4.48
C LEU A 16 35.01 -12.63 -5.95
N THR A 17 33.97 -12.50 -6.78
CA THR A 17 34.07 -12.79 -8.22
C THR A 17 33.94 -11.54 -9.08
N GLU A 18 33.26 -10.49 -8.58
CA GLU A 18 33.07 -9.25 -9.34
C GLU A 18 32.88 -8.06 -8.40
N THR A 19 33.36 -6.90 -8.81
CA THR A 19 33.10 -5.60 -8.18
C THR A 19 32.37 -4.68 -9.15
N ASN A 20 31.45 -3.88 -8.63
CA ASN A 20 30.71 -2.87 -9.40
C ASN A 20 30.69 -1.56 -8.63
N THR A 21 30.94 -0.46 -9.34
CA THR A 21 30.72 0.90 -8.84
C THR A 21 29.83 1.62 -9.84
N SER A 22 28.72 2.19 -9.37
CA SER A 22 27.80 2.94 -10.21
C SER A 22 27.57 4.34 -9.69
N GLY A 23 27.67 5.33 -10.59
CA GLY A 23 27.26 6.71 -10.39
C GLY A 23 25.89 6.94 -11.00
N ARG A 24 24.92 7.41 -10.21
CA ARG A 24 23.56 7.73 -10.70
C ARG A 24 23.30 9.22 -10.62
N SER A 25 22.77 9.79 -11.70
CA SER A 25 22.29 11.16 -11.77
C SER A 25 20.85 11.18 -12.25
N GLU A 26 19.96 11.71 -11.43
CA GLU A 26 18.52 11.75 -11.73
C GLU A 26 18.03 13.20 -11.75
N PHE A 27 17.29 13.55 -12.80
CA PHE A 27 16.62 14.84 -12.95
C PHE A 27 15.12 14.62 -13.10
N ARG A 28 14.34 15.14 -12.12
CA ARG A 28 12.87 15.06 -12.12
C ARG A 28 12.27 16.44 -12.30
N GLN A 29 11.26 16.51 -13.16
CA GLN A 29 10.42 17.68 -13.34
C GLN A 29 8.95 17.26 -13.28
N ASN A 30 8.21 17.84 -12.35
CA ASN A 30 6.79 17.54 -12.17
C ASN A 30 5.98 18.85 -12.19
N SER A 31 4.85 18.81 -12.89
CA SER A 31 3.82 19.85 -12.86
C SER A 31 2.49 19.17 -12.54
N ASN A 32 1.73 19.76 -11.63
CA ASN A 32 0.40 19.28 -11.29
C ASN A 32 -0.56 20.45 -11.11
N LEU A 33 -1.84 20.17 -11.35
CA LEU A 33 -2.94 21.07 -11.10
C LEU A 33 -4.10 20.26 -10.53
N SER A 34 -4.68 20.73 -9.43
CA SER A 34 -5.87 20.16 -8.83
C SER A 34 -6.93 21.21 -8.62
N SER A 35 -8.20 20.81 -8.76
CA SER A 35 -9.34 21.65 -8.48
C SER A 35 -10.39 20.80 -7.77
N ASN A 36 -11.01 21.37 -6.74
CA ASN A 36 -12.07 20.73 -5.98
C ASN A 36 -13.27 21.66 -5.93
N ILE A 37 -14.47 21.10 -6.14
CA ILE A 37 -15.75 21.75 -5.95
C ILE A 37 -16.53 20.90 -4.98
N TYR A 38 -16.99 21.49 -3.88
CA TYR A 38 -17.82 20.80 -2.91
C TYR A 38 -19.04 21.64 -2.52
N TYR A 39 -20.09 20.94 -2.13
CA TYR A 39 -21.29 21.50 -1.56
C TYR A 39 -21.75 20.67 -0.38
N VAL A 40 -21.97 21.30 0.75
CA VAL A 40 -22.58 20.70 1.94
C VAL A 40 -23.77 21.54 2.36
N GLY A 41 -24.95 20.94 2.44
CA GLY A 41 -26.17 21.67 2.75
C GLY A 41 -27.28 20.77 3.25
N LYS A 42 -28.40 21.38 3.63
CA LYS A 42 -29.62 20.68 4.07
C LYS A 42 -30.86 21.25 3.39
N VAL A 43 -31.76 20.37 2.98
CA VAL A 43 -33.10 20.70 2.50
C VAL A 43 -34.10 20.01 3.41
N GLY A 44 -34.68 20.76 4.36
CA GLY A 44 -35.47 20.17 5.43
C GLY A 44 -34.66 19.24 6.31
N LYS A 45 -35.01 17.96 6.35
CA LYS A 45 -34.26 16.92 7.07
C LYS A 45 -33.19 16.21 6.21
N LEU A 46 -33.19 16.44 4.90
CA LEU A 46 -32.25 15.82 3.98
C LEU A 46 -30.92 16.57 4.01
N GLY A 47 -29.87 15.92 4.44
CA GLY A 47 -28.48 16.37 4.27
C GLY A 47 -27.97 16.01 2.87
N ILE A 48 -27.23 16.90 2.25
CA ILE A 48 -26.63 16.73 0.93
C ILE A 48 -25.14 17.06 1.06
N ASP A 49 -24.29 16.12 0.66
CA ASP A 49 -22.85 16.30 0.54
C ASP A 49 -22.44 15.90 -0.88
N PHE A 50 -21.90 16.85 -1.62
CA PHE A 50 -21.44 16.65 -2.99
C PHE A 50 -20.00 17.14 -3.11
N ASN A 51 -19.14 16.32 -3.70
CA ASN A 51 -17.75 16.64 -3.95
C ASN A 51 -17.35 16.22 -5.37
N THR A 52 -16.58 17.07 -6.05
CA THR A 52 -15.97 16.75 -7.34
C THR A 52 -14.54 17.24 -7.37
N ASP A 53 -13.63 16.32 -7.67
CA ASP A 53 -12.21 16.55 -7.81
C ASP A 53 -11.79 16.41 -9.26
N TRP A 54 -10.95 17.30 -9.71
CA TRP A 54 -10.23 17.21 -10.96
C TRP A 54 -8.73 17.33 -10.69
N PHE A 55 -7.96 16.41 -11.26
CA PHE A 55 -6.52 16.37 -11.12
C PHE A 55 -5.86 16.14 -12.47
N TRP A 56 -4.80 16.91 -12.72
CA TRP A 56 -3.93 16.76 -13.85
C TRP A 56 -2.48 16.78 -13.39
N SER A 57 -1.63 15.90 -13.96
CA SER A 57 -0.20 15.95 -13.72
C SER A 57 0.60 15.52 -14.94
N LYS A 58 1.78 16.12 -15.09
CA LYS A 58 2.81 15.76 -16.06
C LYS A 58 4.15 15.67 -15.32
N GLY A 59 4.82 14.54 -15.49
CA GLY A 59 6.13 14.29 -14.90
C GLY A 59 7.12 13.79 -15.95
N ASN A 60 8.34 14.32 -15.92
CA ASN A 60 9.47 13.81 -16.69
C ASN A 60 10.58 13.43 -15.71
N ASN A 61 11.19 12.28 -15.95
CA ASN A 61 12.31 11.78 -15.17
C ASN A 61 13.39 11.28 -16.12
N ASN A 62 14.55 11.92 -16.09
CA ASN A 62 15.75 11.48 -16.81
C ASN A 62 16.74 10.92 -15.80
N ASN A 63 17.24 9.74 -16.09
CA ASN A 63 18.16 9.04 -15.23
C ASN A 63 19.37 8.57 -16.05
N ASN A 64 20.57 8.92 -15.60
CA ASN A 64 21.83 8.46 -16.17
C ASN A 64 22.55 7.64 -15.11
N ILE A 65 23.01 6.46 -15.50
CA ILE A 65 23.76 5.54 -14.67
C ILE A 65 25.08 5.26 -15.38
N ASP A 66 26.17 5.61 -14.74
CA ASP A 66 27.53 5.33 -15.21
C ASP A 66 28.10 4.20 -14.35
N GLU A 67 28.30 3.02 -14.95
CA GLU A 67 28.70 1.81 -14.27
C GLU A 67 30.09 1.37 -14.69
N HIS A 68 30.87 0.99 -13.70
CA HIS A 68 32.19 0.43 -13.82
C HIS A 68 32.20 -0.93 -13.12
N TYR A 69 32.31 -2.02 -13.86
CA TYR A 69 32.33 -3.35 -13.28
C TYR A 69 33.52 -4.15 -13.77
N GLN A 70 34.04 -4.99 -12.89
CA GLN A 70 35.24 -5.78 -13.12
C GLN A 70 35.09 -7.17 -12.50
N GLU A 71 35.14 -8.19 -13.34
CA GLU A 71 35.33 -9.57 -12.87
C GLU A 71 36.75 -9.76 -12.42
N VAL A 72 36.98 -10.64 -11.43
CA VAL A 72 38.31 -10.95 -10.94
C VAL A 72 39.19 -11.51 -12.08
N ASN A 73 40.36 -10.93 -12.28
CA ASN A 73 41.32 -11.21 -13.38
C ASN A 73 40.85 -10.77 -14.77
N SER A 74 39.88 -9.89 -14.89
CA SER A 74 39.44 -9.31 -16.16
C SER A 74 39.65 -7.79 -16.18
N ASP A 75 39.61 -7.19 -17.39
CA ASP A 75 39.68 -5.73 -17.53
C ASP A 75 38.40 -5.10 -17.06
N MET A 76 38.52 -3.87 -16.54
CA MET A 76 37.37 -3.06 -16.16
C MET A 76 36.48 -2.71 -17.36
N GLN A 77 35.19 -2.95 -17.24
CA GLN A 77 34.20 -2.60 -18.24
C GLN A 77 33.40 -1.38 -17.79
N ASN A 78 33.09 -0.51 -18.75
CA ASN A 78 32.33 0.71 -18.49
C ASN A 78 31.05 0.68 -19.29
N GLN A 79 29.92 1.05 -18.66
CA GLN A 79 28.61 1.09 -19.28
C GLN A 79 27.86 2.36 -18.86
N LEU A 80 27.50 3.19 -19.84
CA LEU A 80 26.62 4.34 -19.61
C LEU A 80 25.18 3.98 -20.03
N VAL A 81 24.25 4.06 -19.09
CA VAL A 81 22.82 3.82 -19.31
C VAL A 81 22.06 5.09 -19.09
N SER A 82 21.36 5.56 -20.12
CA SER A 82 20.49 6.73 -20.04
C SER A 82 19.03 6.28 -20.20
N SER A 83 18.15 6.68 -19.30
CA SER A 83 16.73 6.42 -19.43
C SER A 83 15.88 7.67 -19.20
N ALA A 84 14.78 7.76 -19.91
CA ALA A 84 13.81 8.84 -19.82
C ALA A 84 12.41 8.27 -19.60
N THR A 85 11.74 8.75 -18.55
CA THR A 85 10.33 8.41 -18.28
C THR A 85 9.50 9.67 -18.36
N SER A 86 8.43 9.64 -19.17
CA SER A 86 7.42 10.69 -19.22
C SER A 86 6.08 10.13 -18.77
N LYS A 87 5.43 10.81 -17.82
CA LYS A 87 4.12 10.41 -17.26
C LYS A 87 3.11 11.53 -17.44
N TYR A 88 1.90 11.17 -17.78
CA TYR A 88 0.78 12.09 -17.91
C TYR A 88 -0.47 11.45 -17.29
N ASN A 89 -1.09 12.17 -16.34
CA ASN A 89 -2.29 11.69 -15.66
C ASN A 89 -3.41 12.72 -15.73
N ARG A 90 -4.62 12.24 -15.90
CA ARG A 90 -5.86 12.97 -15.66
C ARG A 90 -6.77 12.10 -14.81
N LEU A 91 -7.36 12.70 -13.79
CA LEU A 91 -8.36 12.09 -12.94
C LEU A 91 -9.51 13.07 -12.79
N ILE A 92 -10.72 12.53 -12.83
CA ILE A 92 -11.94 13.18 -12.33
C ILE A 92 -12.61 12.22 -11.37
N ALA A 93 -13.05 12.71 -10.22
CA ALA A 93 -13.80 11.92 -9.25
C ALA A 93 -14.96 12.77 -8.71
N SER A 94 -16.15 12.16 -8.63
CA SER A 94 -17.34 12.82 -8.11
C SER A 94 -18.03 11.89 -7.11
N LYS A 95 -18.40 12.43 -5.94
CA LYS A 95 -19.09 11.72 -4.87
C LYS A 95 -20.29 12.51 -4.41
N MET A 96 -21.41 11.83 -4.20
CA MET A 96 -22.63 12.40 -3.63
C MET A 96 -23.13 11.52 -2.51
N VAL A 97 -23.46 12.14 -1.37
CA VAL A 97 -24.06 11.46 -0.21
C VAL A 97 -25.31 12.21 0.21
N LEU A 98 -26.39 11.47 0.41
CA LEU A 98 -27.64 11.93 0.94
C LEU A 98 -27.86 11.30 2.31
N SER A 99 -28.08 12.11 3.34
CA SER A 99 -28.31 11.66 4.72
C SER A 99 -29.71 12.08 5.19
N TYR A 100 -30.41 11.15 5.82
CA TYR A 100 -31.78 11.40 6.31
C TYR A 100 -32.02 10.66 7.64
N PRO A 101 -32.56 11.35 8.66
CA PRO A 101 -32.95 10.69 9.90
C PRO A 101 -34.14 9.73 9.65
N LEU A 102 -33.92 8.43 9.88
CA LEU A 102 -34.90 7.39 9.60
C LEU A 102 -35.00 6.42 10.78
N LEU A 103 -36.25 6.12 11.23
CA LEU A 103 -36.50 5.11 12.28
C LEU A 103 -35.70 5.28 13.57
N GLY A 104 -35.44 6.52 13.95
CA GLY A 104 -34.67 6.83 15.17
C GLY A 104 -33.14 6.61 15.03
N GLY A 105 -32.65 6.52 13.82
CA GLY A 105 -31.24 6.51 13.44
C GLY A 105 -30.99 7.40 12.23
N ASP A 106 -29.81 7.34 11.67
CA ASP A 106 -29.36 8.10 10.51
C ASP A 106 -29.05 7.17 9.34
N LEU A 107 -29.79 7.35 8.24
CA LEU A 107 -29.55 6.65 6.98
C LEU A 107 -28.72 7.55 6.07
N SER A 108 -27.64 7.03 5.51
CA SER A 108 -26.88 7.66 4.44
C SER A 108 -26.84 6.76 3.21
N VAL A 109 -27.11 7.35 2.04
CA VAL A 109 -27.03 6.67 0.73
C VAL A 109 -26.15 7.52 -0.17
N GLY A 110 -25.23 6.90 -0.87
CA GLY A 110 -24.35 7.66 -1.76
C GLY A 110 -23.87 6.88 -2.95
N GLY A 111 -23.24 7.61 -3.86
CA GLY A 111 -22.55 7.07 -5.02
C GLY A 111 -21.28 7.85 -5.32
N GLU A 112 -20.36 7.17 -5.97
CA GLU A 112 -19.10 7.74 -6.38
C GLU A 112 -18.75 7.22 -7.78
N TYR A 113 -18.22 8.11 -8.60
CA TYR A 113 -17.67 7.77 -9.90
C TYR A 113 -16.31 8.43 -10.06
N SER A 114 -15.30 7.66 -10.48
CA SER A 114 -14.01 8.20 -10.86
C SER A 114 -13.57 7.68 -12.23
N PHE A 115 -12.82 8.52 -12.92
CA PHE A 115 -12.20 8.15 -14.19
C PHE A 115 -10.76 8.64 -14.23
N THR A 116 -9.84 7.70 -14.47
CA THR A 116 -8.42 7.94 -14.63
C THR A 116 -7.97 7.63 -16.05
N ASN A 117 -7.17 8.51 -16.62
CA ASN A 117 -6.47 8.27 -17.88
C ASN A 117 -4.99 8.62 -17.68
N ARG A 118 -4.15 7.60 -17.75
CA ARG A 118 -2.70 7.69 -17.54
C ARG A 118 -1.95 7.19 -18.75
N ASN A 119 -0.93 7.95 -19.17
CA ASN A 119 0.05 7.53 -20.16
C ASN A 119 1.43 7.51 -19.50
N THR A 120 2.23 6.49 -19.83
CA THR A 120 3.63 6.37 -19.42
C THR A 120 4.46 6.01 -20.63
N ASN A 121 5.49 6.78 -20.91
CA ASN A 121 6.50 6.45 -21.92
C ASN A 121 7.83 6.24 -21.21
N TYR A 122 8.51 5.16 -21.54
CA TYR A 122 9.86 4.84 -21.07
C TYR A 122 10.76 4.58 -22.27
N ALA A 123 11.90 5.24 -22.28
CA ALA A 123 12.93 5.03 -23.31
C ALA A 123 14.27 4.82 -22.61
N ILE A 124 15.11 3.94 -23.16
CA ILE A 124 16.42 3.58 -22.62
C ILE A 124 17.48 3.51 -23.74
N ILE A 125 18.68 3.92 -23.43
CA ILE A 125 19.87 3.81 -24.28
C ILE A 125 21.00 3.25 -23.43
N PRO A 126 21.64 2.13 -23.85
CA PRO A 126 21.34 1.34 -25.05
C PRO A 126 20.04 0.51 -24.89
N ASN A 127 19.27 0.39 -25.94
CA ASN A 127 18.03 -0.38 -25.95
C ASN A 127 18.23 -1.92 -25.97
N THR A 128 19.47 -2.37 -26.02
CA THR A 128 19.82 -3.78 -25.85
C THR A 128 19.58 -4.31 -24.44
N LEU A 129 19.51 -3.42 -23.44
CA LEU A 129 19.30 -3.76 -22.05
C LEU A 129 17.81 -4.00 -21.73
N ALA A 130 16.95 -3.14 -22.24
CA ALA A 130 15.49 -3.24 -22.10
C ALA A 130 14.80 -2.55 -23.28
N ASP A 131 13.54 -2.89 -23.53
CA ASP A 131 12.75 -2.31 -24.59
C ASP A 131 12.16 -0.95 -24.19
N ASN A 132 11.97 -0.08 -25.17
CA ASN A 132 11.17 1.13 -24.99
C ASN A 132 9.71 0.75 -24.83
N VAL A 133 8.99 1.44 -23.97
CA VAL A 133 7.61 1.11 -23.61
C VAL A 133 6.71 2.34 -23.66
N ARG A 134 5.49 2.14 -24.14
CA ARG A 134 4.45 3.17 -24.17
C ARG A 134 3.13 2.60 -23.67
N ASP A 135 2.92 2.73 -22.38
CA ASP A 135 1.72 2.25 -21.69
C ASP A 135 0.65 3.33 -21.59
N ARG A 136 -0.62 2.89 -21.74
CA ARG A 136 -1.76 3.70 -21.39
C ARG A 136 -2.77 2.92 -20.58
N ILE A 137 -3.21 3.48 -19.47
CA ILE A 137 -4.25 2.94 -18.60
C ILE A 137 -5.45 3.90 -18.62
N LYS A 138 -6.63 3.33 -18.84
CA LYS A 138 -7.92 3.98 -18.59
C LYS A 138 -8.68 3.17 -17.57
N GLU A 139 -9.10 3.81 -16.49
CA GLU A 139 -9.85 3.15 -15.43
C GLU A 139 -11.08 3.98 -15.09
N GLY A 140 -12.24 3.34 -15.18
CA GLY A 140 -13.50 3.86 -14.67
C GLY A 140 -13.91 3.05 -13.45
N MET A 141 -14.27 3.73 -12.36
CA MET A 141 -14.78 3.11 -11.15
C MET A 141 -16.11 3.75 -10.78
N ALA A 142 -17.13 2.93 -10.58
CA ALA A 142 -18.45 3.35 -10.10
C ALA A 142 -18.78 2.61 -8.83
N SER A 143 -19.25 3.31 -7.81
CA SER A 143 -19.70 2.69 -6.57
C SER A 143 -21.02 3.28 -6.08
N ALA A 144 -21.78 2.45 -5.37
CA ALA A 144 -22.97 2.84 -4.63
C ALA A 144 -22.87 2.27 -3.21
N PHE A 145 -23.32 3.02 -2.21
CA PHE A 145 -23.26 2.56 -0.83
C PHE A 145 -24.45 3.05 -0.01
N VAL A 146 -24.72 2.30 1.05
CA VAL A 146 -25.72 2.62 2.06
C VAL A 146 -25.11 2.37 3.43
N THR A 147 -25.34 3.29 4.36
CA THR A 147 -24.92 3.16 5.77
C THR A 147 -26.10 3.55 6.66
N TYR A 148 -26.34 2.77 7.70
CA TYR A 148 -27.35 3.07 8.72
C TYR A 148 -26.73 3.00 10.09
N SER A 149 -26.87 4.05 10.88
CA SER A 149 -26.42 4.11 12.25
C SER A 149 -27.60 4.38 13.20
N ARG A 150 -27.60 3.69 14.36
CA ARG A 150 -28.64 3.86 15.38
C ARG A 150 -28.14 3.48 16.76
N ASP A 151 -28.61 4.27 17.75
CA ASP A 151 -28.45 3.97 19.17
C ASP A 151 -29.63 3.12 19.69
N PHE A 152 -29.32 1.97 20.27
CA PHE A 152 -30.24 1.11 21.00
C PHE A 152 -29.91 1.20 22.51
N GLY A 153 -30.35 2.26 23.13
CA GLY A 153 -29.99 2.59 24.51
C GLY A 153 -28.48 2.87 24.63
N LYS A 154 -27.73 1.94 25.24
CA LYS A 154 -26.27 2.08 25.34
C LYS A 154 -25.49 1.46 24.18
N LEU A 155 -26.14 0.64 23.37
CA LEU A 155 -25.53 0.03 22.20
C LEU A 155 -25.64 0.98 21.00
N ASN A 156 -24.50 1.41 20.47
CA ASN A 156 -24.43 2.06 19.16
C ASN A 156 -24.16 0.99 18.10
N MET A 157 -24.95 0.99 17.04
CA MET A 157 -24.78 0.11 15.89
C MET A 157 -24.64 0.94 14.62
N GLU A 158 -23.65 0.62 13.80
CA GLU A 158 -23.49 1.11 12.44
C GLU A 158 -23.32 -0.07 11.49
N ALA A 159 -24.12 -0.12 10.43
CA ALA A 159 -24.03 -1.14 9.40
C ALA A 159 -23.95 -0.47 8.03
N GLY A 160 -23.06 -0.94 7.18
CA GLY A 160 -22.81 -0.41 5.84
C GLY A 160 -22.69 -1.50 4.80
N LEU A 161 -23.02 -1.15 3.57
CA LEU A 161 -22.78 -1.99 2.40
C LEU A 161 -22.39 -1.09 1.22
N ARG A 162 -21.24 -1.36 0.61
CA ARG A 162 -20.76 -0.72 -0.62
C ARG A 162 -20.64 -1.77 -1.73
N TYR A 163 -21.18 -1.42 -2.88
CA TYR A 163 -20.94 -2.12 -4.14
C TYR A 163 -20.03 -1.28 -5.01
N GLU A 164 -19.09 -1.89 -5.69
CA GLU A 164 -18.17 -1.23 -6.58
C GLU A 164 -17.93 -2.04 -7.85
N ASN A 165 -17.93 -1.35 -9.00
CA ASN A 165 -17.55 -1.90 -10.29
C ASN A 165 -16.38 -1.11 -10.86
N VAL A 166 -15.38 -1.82 -11.38
CA VAL A 166 -14.17 -1.25 -11.99
C VAL A 166 -14.04 -1.76 -13.42
N ASP A 167 -13.89 -0.84 -14.38
CA ASP A 167 -13.56 -1.10 -15.79
C ASP A 167 -12.14 -0.59 -16.06
N PHE A 168 -11.17 -1.50 -16.07
CA PHE A 168 -9.76 -1.24 -16.27
C PHE A 168 -9.33 -1.67 -17.69
N LYS A 169 -8.84 -0.72 -18.50
CA LYS A 169 -8.38 -0.93 -19.87
C LYS A 169 -6.90 -0.59 -19.99
N TYR A 170 -6.15 -1.57 -20.44
CA TYR A 170 -4.72 -1.48 -20.68
C TYR A 170 -4.40 -1.41 -22.17
N TYR A 171 -3.46 -0.55 -22.52
CA TYR A 171 -2.98 -0.39 -23.90
C TYR A 171 -1.45 -0.40 -23.88
N ASP A 172 -0.86 -1.18 -24.79
CA ASP A 172 0.57 -1.22 -25.06
C ASP A 172 0.81 -0.68 -26.48
N ASP A 173 1.67 0.33 -26.60
CA ASP A 173 1.94 1.10 -27.84
C ASP A 173 0.67 1.46 -28.62
N GLY A 174 -0.38 1.88 -27.92
CA GLY A 174 -1.68 2.26 -28.47
C GLY A 174 -2.61 1.09 -28.82
N ARG A 175 -2.15 -0.16 -28.75
CA ARG A 175 -2.96 -1.38 -28.98
C ARG A 175 -3.68 -1.76 -27.69
N TYR A 176 -4.97 -2.02 -27.77
CA TYR A 176 -5.75 -2.56 -26.66
C TYR A 176 -5.33 -4.00 -26.34
N MET A 177 -5.02 -4.25 -25.06
CA MET A 177 -4.59 -5.55 -24.54
C MET A 177 -5.72 -6.17 -23.73
N ALA A 178 -6.47 -7.07 -24.36
CA ALA A 178 -7.67 -7.65 -23.75
C ALA A 178 -7.36 -8.54 -22.53
N ASP A 179 -6.25 -9.26 -22.56
CA ASP A 179 -5.77 -10.15 -21.49
C ASP A 179 -5.27 -9.42 -20.24
N GLN A 180 -4.84 -8.15 -20.41
CA GLN A 180 -4.38 -7.26 -19.31
C GLN A 180 -5.48 -6.32 -18.84
N SER A 181 -6.61 -6.26 -19.55
CA SER A 181 -7.77 -5.45 -19.23
C SER A 181 -8.76 -6.25 -18.38
N LYS A 182 -9.44 -5.59 -17.44
CA LYS A 182 -10.31 -6.25 -16.46
C LYS A 182 -11.60 -5.47 -16.24
N ASN A 183 -12.70 -6.20 -16.03
CA ASN A 183 -13.92 -5.66 -15.49
C ASN A 183 -14.34 -6.55 -14.32
N TYR A 184 -14.47 -5.96 -13.13
CA TYR A 184 -14.80 -6.71 -11.94
C TYR A 184 -15.65 -5.89 -10.98
N SER A 185 -16.34 -6.60 -10.09
CA SER A 185 -17.21 -5.99 -9.08
C SER A 185 -17.00 -6.63 -7.73
N ASN A 186 -17.07 -5.83 -6.67
CA ASN A 186 -16.90 -6.28 -5.30
C ASN A 186 -17.96 -5.68 -4.37
N TRP A 187 -18.26 -6.41 -3.30
CA TRP A 187 -19.10 -5.99 -2.20
C TRP A 187 -18.27 -5.82 -0.94
N PHE A 188 -18.47 -4.70 -0.27
CA PHE A 188 -17.76 -4.33 0.96
C PHE A 188 -18.77 -4.10 2.08
N PRO A 189 -19.16 -5.16 2.82
CA PRO A 189 -19.97 -5.00 4.02
C PRO A 189 -19.15 -4.48 5.18
N SER A 190 -19.79 -3.69 6.05
CA SER A 190 -19.23 -3.23 7.32
C SER A 190 -20.27 -3.30 8.43
N LEU A 191 -19.83 -3.60 9.65
CA LEU A 191 -20.64 -3.59 10.86
C LEU A 191 -19.77 -3.12 12.03
N SER A 192 -20.29 -2.18 12.81
CA SER A 192 -19.67 -1.76 14.06
C SER A 192 -20.71 -1.76 15.17
N LEU A 193 -20.37 -2.38 16.27
CA LEU A 193 -21.19 -2.46 17.49
C LEU A 193 -20.34 -1.93 18.63
N SER A 194 -20.71 -0.81 19.23
CA SER A 194 -20.01 -0.26 20.38
C SER A 194 -20.93 -0.06 21.56
N MET A 195 -20.44 -0.41 22.76
CA MET A 195 -21.23 -0.33 23.98
C MET A 195 -20.36 0.01 25.21
N PRO A 196 -20.72 1.04 25.99
CA PRO A 196 -20.15 1.27 27.31
C PRO A 196 -20.80 0.33 28.35
N PHE A 197 -19.98 -0.33 29.17
CA PHE A 197 -20.42 -1.10 30.30
C PHE A 197 -19.70 -0.62 31.58
N GLY A 198 -20.33 0.27 32.32
CA GLY A 198 -19.66 1.00 33.39
C GLY A 198 -18.52 1.87 32.85
N ASP A 199 -17.32 1.66 33.38
CA ASP A 199 -16.10 2.32 32.90
C ASP A 199 -15.44 1.62 31.71
N VAL A 200 -15.98 0.48 31.27
CA VAL A 200 -15.46 -0.30 30.13
C VAL A 200 -16.12 0.18 28.85
N GLN A 201 -15.32 0.48 27.82
CA GLN A 201 -15.79 0.72 26.47
C GLN A 201 -15.43 -0.53 25.65
N MET A 202 -16.39 -1.07 24.90
CA MET A 202 -16.23 -2.23 24.06
C MET A 202 -16.70 -1.92 22.64
N GLN A 203 -15.96 -2.40 21.66
CA GLN A 203 -16.35 -2.32 20.25
C GLN A 203 -16.03 -3.65 19.57
N LEU A 204 -16.97 -4.13 18.78
CA LEU A 204 -16.79 -5.22 17.83
C LEU A 204 -17.06 -4.66 16.44
N SER A 205 -16.12 -4.87 15.53
CA SER A 205 -16.28 -4.41 14.15
C SER A 205 -15.93 -5.50 13.14
N TYR A 206 -16.58 -5.44 12.00
CA TYR A 206 -16.25 -6.17 10.79
C TYR A 206 -16.19 -5.20 9.63
N ALA A 207 -15.14 -5.30 8.81
CA ALA A 207 -15.00 -4.52 7.58
C ALA A 207 -14.37 -5.37 6.48
N ALA A 208 -14.77 -5.13 5.25
CA ALA A 208 -14.09 -5.61 4.07
C ALA A 208 -13.51 -4.40 3.33
N ASP A 209 -12.23 -4.46 3.01
CA ASP A 209 -11.47 -3.40 2.36
C ASP A 209 -10.74 -3.91 1.11
N ILE A 210 -10.35 -3.00 0.23
CA ILE A 210 -9.62 -3.30 -0.99
C ILE A 210 -8.37 -2.42 -1.10
N ASP A 211 -7.22 -3.05 -1.30
CA ASP A 211 -5.98 -2.36 -1.68
C ASP A 211 -5.67 -2.62 -3.16
N ARG A 212 -5.59 -1.53 -3.91
CA ARG A 212 -5.36 -1.58 -5.35
C ARG A 212 -3.90 -1.40 -5.67
N PRO A 213 -3.34 -2.23 -6.57
CA PRO A 213 -2.00 -2.02 -7.05
C PRO A 213 -1.90 -0.62 -7.68
N ASN A 214 -0.90 0.13 -7.27
CA ASN A 214 -0.67 1.44 -7.87
C ASN A 214 -0.28 1.29 -9.35
N TYR A 215 -0.54 2.30 -10.17
CA TYR A 215 -0.28 2.24 -11.62
C TYR A 215 1.20 2.06 -11.98
N TRP A 216 2.13 2.28 -11.07
CA TRP A 216 3.55 2.04 -11.30
C TRP A 216 3.85 0.55 -11.41
N VAL A 217 3.23 -0.25 -10.54
CA VAL A 217 3.40 -1.71 -10.56
C VAL A 217 2.54 -2.41 -11.63
N LEU A 218 1.63 -1.70 -12.30
CA LEU A 218 0.80 -2.21 -13.39
C LEU A 218 1.42 -1.99 -14.79
N ARG A 219 2.61 -1.40 -14.92
CA ARG A 219 3.29 -1.25 -16.21
C ARG A 219 3.74 -2.60 -16.77
N SER A 220 3.88 -2.72 -18.09
CA SER A 220 4.42 -3.90 -18.75
C SER A 220 5.94 -3.83 -18.95
N GLY A 221 6.49 -2.64 -18.96
CA GLY A 221 7.88 -2.40 -19.34
C GLY A 221 8.91 -2.77 -18.27
N VAL A 222 10.02 -3.32 -18.75
CA VAL A 222 11.21 -3.58 -17.92
C VAL A 222 12.04 -2.30 -17.82
N GLN A 223 12.47 -1.95 -16.62
CA GLN A 223 13.35 -0.82 -16.34
C GLN A 223 14.68 -1.32 -15.79
N TYR A 224 15.73 -0.69 -16.23
CA TYR A 224 17.08 -0.93 -15.75
C TYR A 224 17.29 -0.20 -14.43
N SER A 225 17.65 -0.91 -13.37
CA SER A 225 18.04 -0.33 -12.09
C SER A 225 19.53 -0.27 -11.90
N ASN A 226 20.22 -1.36 -12.17
CA ASN A 226 21.69 -1.51 -12.21
C ASN A 226 22.07 -2.79 -12.96
N HIS A 227 23.37 -3.07 -13.08
CA HIS A 227 23.92 -4.23 -13.79
C HIS A 227 23.30 -5.59 -13.34
N TYR A 228 22.92 -5.73 -12.08
CA TYR A 228 22.38 -6.99 -11.54
C TYR A 228 20.88 -7.01 -11.34
N THR A 229 20.22 -5.85 -11.49
CA THR A 229 18.81 -5.71 -11.10
C THR A 229 18.02 -4.95 -12.15
N TYR A 230 16.98 -5.59 -12.63
CA TYR A 230 15.95 -4.99 -13.47
C TYR A 230 14.62 -4.99 -12.71
N GLU A 231 13.74 -4.07 -13.03
CA GLU A 231 12.41 -3.96 -12.44
C GLU A 231 11.34 -3.97 -13.52
N THR A 232 10.26 -4.69 -13.29
CA THR A 232 9.08 -4.61 -14.14
C THR A 232 7.81 -4.46 -13.31
N GLY A 233 6.77 -3.96 -13.93
CA GLY A 233 5.43 -4.08 -13.37
C GLY A 233 4.78 -5.40 -13.76
N ASN A 234 3.51 -5.52 -13.38
CA ASN A 234 2.68 -6.67 -13.71
C ASN A 234 1.24 -6.21 -13.95
N PRO A 235 0.80 -6.01 -15.20
CA PRO A 235 -0.56 -5.57 -15.50
C PRO A 235 -1.64 -6.62 -15.18
N PHE A 236 -1.22 -7.86 -14.86
CA PHE A 236 -2.14 -8.94 -14.47
C PHE A 236 -2.50 -8.94 -12.99
N LEU A 237 -1.91 -8.06 -12.17
CA LEU A 237 -2.19 -8.00 -10.74
C LEU A 237 -3.66 -7.74 -10.45
N PHE A 238 -4.24 -8.56 -9.57
CA PHE A 238 -5.52 -8.29 -8.93
C PHE A 238 -5.33 -7.39 -7.71
N SER A 239 -6.41 -6.74 -7.29
CA SER A 239 -6.43 -5.99 -6.02
C SER A 239 -6.48 -6.97 -4.86
N GLU A 240 -5.76 -6.65 -3.81
CA GLU A 240 -5.83 -7.35 -2.54
C GLU A 240 -7.14 -6.99 -1.82
N ILE A 241 -7.84 -7.98 -1.29
CA ILE A 241 -9.07 -7.79 -0.52
C ILE A 241 -8.84 -8.35 0.88
N SER A 242 -8.99 -7.49 1.87
CA SER A 242 -8.94 -7.86 3.28
C SER A 242 -10.32 -7.87 3.92
N ARG A 243 -10.53 -8.80 4.86
CA ARG A 243 -11.74 -8.92 5.68
C ARG A 243 -11.32 -9.03 7.12
N ASN A 244 -11.67 -8.01 7.89
CA ASN A 244 -11.20 -7.82 9.25
C ASN A 244 -12.34 -7.98 10.25
N ILE A 245 -12.10 -8.74 11.32
CA ILE A 245 -12.92 -8.73 12.53
C ILE A 245 -12.03 -8.19 13.64
N SER A 246 -12.44 -7.08 14.27
CA SER A 246 -11.70 -6.45 15.35
C SER A 246 -12.55 -6.33 16.61
N TYR A 247 -11.94 -6.62 17.75
CA TYR A 247 -12.51 -6.38 19.07
C TYR A 247 -11.59 -5.46 19.85
N ASP A 248 -12.17 -4.35 20.29
CA ASP A 248 -11.50 -3.32 21.08
C ASP A 248 -12.13 -3.22 22.45
N LEU A 249 -11.30 -3.14 23.50
CA LEU A 249 -11.72 -2.89 24.87
C LEU A 249 -10.83 -1.81 25.50
N ALA A 250 -11.46 -0.82 26.09
CA ALA A 250 -10.79 0.20 26.87
C ALA A 250 -11.37 0.26 28.30
N TYR A 251 -10.50 0.22 29.30
CA TYR A 251 -10.86 0.37 30.69
C TYR A 251 -9.82 1.25 31.40
N LYS A 252 -10.21 2.47 31.78
CA LYS A 252 -9.30 3.45 32.41
C LYS A 252 -8.01 3.62 31.62
N CYS A 253 -6.90 3.15 32.19
CA CYS A 253 -5.56 3.22 31.55
C CYS A 253 -5.19 1.97 30.75
N LEU A 254 -6.09 0.99 30.63
CA LEU A 254 -5.88 -0.26 29.90
C LEU A 254 -6.63 -0.24 28.57
N THR A 255 -5.94 -0.57 27.48
CA THR A 255 -6.54 -0.85 26.17
C THR A 255 -6.12 -2.22 25.69
N PHE A 256 -7.08 -2.98 25.15
CA PHE A 256 -6.88 -4.28 24.51
C PHE A 256 -7.47 -4.22 23.11
N ASN A 257 -6.75 -4.73 22.14
CA ASN A 257 -7.21 -4.91 20.77
C ASN A 257 -6.89 -6.34 20.31
N LEU A 258 -7.84 -6.94 19.60
CA LEU A 258 -7.67 -8.22 18.88
C LEU A 258 -8.25 -8.05 17.50
N THR A 259 -7.43 -8.25 16.47
CA THR A 259 -7.84 -8.24 15.06
C THR A 259 -7.51 -9.59 14.43
N TYR A 260 -8.47 -10.14 13.73
CA TYR A 260 -8.29 -11.27 12.82
C TYR A 260 -8.60 -10.82 11.40
N GLU A 261 -7.70 -11.08 10.49
CA GLU A 261 -7.76 -10.66 9.11
C GLU A 261 -7.64 -11.86 8.16
N HIS A 262 -8.46 -11.87 7.12
CA HIS A 262 -8.31 -12.75 5.97
C HIS A 262 -7.96 -11.91 4.75
N VAL A 263 -6.79 -12.16 4.16
CA VAL A 263 -6.27 -11.45 2.99
C VAL A 263 -6.37 -12.36 1.77
N SER A 264 -7.07 -11.89 0.74
CA SER A 264 -7.19 -12.55 -0.56
C SER A 264 -6.33 -11.83 -1.60
N ASP A 265 -5.65 -12.58 -2.46
CA ASP A 265 -4.77 -12.06 -3.52
C ASP A 265 -3.68 -11.08 -3.03
N PRO A 266 -2.94 -11.40 -1.93
CA PRO A 266 -1.92 -10.50 -1.40
C PRO A 266 -0.89 -10.15 -2.47
N ILE A 267 -0.43 -8.89 -2.45
CA ILE A 267 0.55 -8.39 -3.43
C ILE A 267 1.92 -8.31 -2.76
N TYR A 268 2.87 -9.07 -3.28
CA TYR A 268 4.25 -9.02 -2.78
C TYR A 268 5.27 -9.03 -3.91
N GLN A 269 6.50 -8.60 -3.58
CA GLN A 269 7.60 -8.55 -4.52
C GLN A 269 8.31 -9.91 -4.61
N THR A 270 8.59 -10.33 -5.83
CA THR A 270 9.44 -11.49 -6.11
C THR A 270 10.62 -11.09 -6.99
N VAL A 271 11.61 -11.96 -7.04
CA VAL A 271 12.78 -11.84 -7.91
C VAL A 271 12.89 -13.11 -8.74
N GLU A 272 13.00 -12.97 -10.04
CA GLU A 272 13.24 -14.06 -10.99
C GLU A 272 14.43 -13.76 -11.90
N MET A 273 14.95 -14.76 -12.58
CA MET A 273 16.06 -14.57 -13.54
C MET A 273 15.58 -13.80 -14.79
N TYR A 274 16.27 -12.71 -15.12
CA TYR A 274 15.95 -11.96 -16.34
C TYR A 274 16.46 -12.68 -17.58
N LYS A 275 15.54 -13.03 -18.52
CA LYS A 275 15.86 -13.74 -19.77
C LYS A 275 16.75 -14.98 -19.58
N GLY A 276 16.63 -15.67 -18.44
CA GLY A 276 17.40 -16.87 -18.12
C GLY A 276 18.85 -16.61 -17.62
N ASN A 277 19.24 -15.36 -17.47
CA ASN A 277 20.54 -15.00 -16.91
C ASN A 277 20.49 -15.04 -15.38
N ALA A 278 21.24 -15.96 -14.76
CA ALA A 278 21.26 -16.16 -13.31
C ALA A 278 21.93 -15.01 -12.53
N THR A 279 22.69 -14.14 -13.21
CA THR A 279 23.35 -12.99 -12.57
C THR A 279 22.47 -11.73 -12.54
N ILE A 280 21.34 -11.73 -13.28
CA ILE A 280 20.44 -10.60 -13.36
C ILE A 280 19.08 -10.96 -12.75
N GLY A 281 18.74 -10.30 -11.65
CA GLY A 281 17.44 -10.42 -10.97
C GLY A 281 16.42 -9.48 -11.60
N LEU A 282 15.25 -10.01 -11.99
CA LEU A 282 14.09 -9.23 -12.39
C LEU A 282 13.11 -9.13 -11.22
N MET A 283 13.00 -7.94 -10.64
CA MET A 283 12.06 -7.65 -9.56
C MET A 283 10.68 -7.32 -10.13
N ARG A 284 9.64 -7.97 -9.63
CA ARG A 284 8.25 -7.67 -9.97
C ARG A 284 7.30 -7.97 -8.83
N MET A 285 6.11 -7.37 -8.87
CA MET A 285 5.00 -7.71 -7.97
C MET A 285 4.17 -8.85 -8.55
N ILE A 286 3.74 -9.75 -7.67
CA ILE A 286 2.81 -10.86 -8.00
C ILE A 286 1.72 -10.94 -6.94
N ASN A 287 0.58 -11.54 -7.29
CA ASN A 287 -0.37 -11.98 -6.30
C ASN A 287 0.05 -13.34 -5.75
N GLY A 288 -0.13 -13.53 -4.46
CA GLY A 288 0.08 -14.78 -3.77
C GLY A 288 -1.22 -15.46 -3.34
N ASN A 289 -1.07 -16.60 -2.67
CA ASN A 289 -2.20 -17.30 -2.07
C ASN A 289 -2.77 -16.53 -0.89
N SER A 290 -4.08 -16.62 -0.72
CA SER A 290 -4.76 -16.06 0.44
C SER A 290 -4.18 -16.58 1.75
N TYR A 291 -4.10 -15.71 2.75
CA TYR A 291 -3.62 -16.05 4.07
C TYR A 291 -4.48 -15.40 5.17
N ASN A 292 -4.24 -15.83 6.41
CA ASN A 292 -4.85 -15.23 7.58
C ASN A 292 -3.77 -14.57 8.44
N ASP A 293 -4.16 -13.50 9.13
CA ASP A 293 -3.36 -12.82 10.13
C ASP A 293 -4.16 -12.64 11.43
N MET A 294 -3.48 -12.65 12.54
CA MET A 294 -4.04 -12.33 13.85
C MET A 294 -3.07 -11.43 14.59
N THR A 295 -3.52 -10.24 14.90
CA THR A 295 -2.81 -9.27 15.72
C THR A 295 -3.55 -9.03 17.02
N THR A 296 -2.84 -9.09 18.14
CA THR A 296 -3.39 -8.70 19.45
C THR A 296 -2.44 -7.75 20.15
N SER A 297 -2.98 -6.76 20.81
CA SER A 297 -2.20 -5.81 21.60
C SER A 297 -2.85 -5.50 22.93
N LEU A 298 -2.01 -5.34 23.94
CA LEU A 298 -2.39 -4.89 25.28
C LEU A 298 -1.52 -3.69 25.66
N THR A 299 -2.13 -2.57 25.97
CA THR A 299 -1.42 -1.36 26.36
C THR A 299 -1.93 -0.84 27.68
N LEU A 300 -1.01 -0.55 28.59
CA LEU A 300 -1.27 0.03 29.91
C LEU A 300 -0.58 1.40 30.00
N GLN A 301 -1.36 2.45 30.28
CA GLN A 301 -0.88 3.84 30.31
C GLN A 301 -1.22 4.53 31.63
N PRO A 302 -0.63 4.09 32.79
CA PRO A 302 -0.85 4.73 34.05
C PRO A 302 -0.11 6.08 34.15
N THR A 303 -0.75 7.03 34.82
CA THR A 303 -0.14 8.30 35.25
C THR A 303 -0.12 8.35 36.77
N LEU A 304 1.06 8.37 37.37
CA LEU A 304 1.27 8.39 38.83
C LEU A 304 2.13 9.58 39.19
N GLY A 305 1.46 10.71 39.49
CA GLY A 305 2.15 11.97 39.80
C GLY A 305 2.98 12.47 38.61
N ILE A 306 4.30 12.53 38.80
CA ILE A 306 5.26 12.96 37.76
C ILE A 306 5.59 11.85 36.76
N TRP A 307 5.18 10.62 37.03
CA TRP A 307 5.50 9.45 36.19
C TRP A 307 4.35 9.13 35.28
N HIS A 308 4.65 9.19 33.96
CA HIS A 308 3.78 8.79 32.86
C HIS A 308 4.40 7.56 32.20
N SER A 309 3.73 6.44 32.29
CA SER A 309 4.23 5.18 31.73
C SER A 309 3.34 4.70 30.59
N MET A 310 3.97 4.08 29.59
CA MET A 310 3.28 3.28 28.56
C MET A 310 3.99 1.93 28.47
N LEU A 311 3.26 0.88 28.83
CA LEU A 311 3.65 -0.51 28.66
C LEU A 311 2.78 -1.09 27.56
N SER A 312 3.39 -1.59 26.48
CA SER A 312 2.66 -2.20 25.38
C SER A 312 3.25 -3.56 25.04
N ALA A 313 2.39 -4.55 24.92
CA ALA A 313 2.71 -5.87 24.41
C ALA A 313 1.85 -6.12 23.17
N MET A 314 2.46 -6.52 22.07
CA MET A 314 1.81 -6.87 20.82
C MET A 314 2.26 -8.26 20.41
N LEU A 315 1.33 -9.07 19.94
CA LEU A 315 1.59 -10.39 19.34
C LEU A 315 0.95 -10.39 17.97
N GLU A 316 1.73 -10.72 16.97
CA GLU A 316 1.30 -10.91 15.58
C GLU A 316 1.61 -12.33 15.13
N LYS A 317 0.66 -12.96 14.49
CA LYS A 317 0.82 -14.27 13.88
C LYS A 317 0.10 -14.30 12.55
N GLN A 318 0.87 -14.50 11.50
CA GLN A 318 0.33 -14.76 10.17
C GLN A 318 0.46 -16.25 9.82
N TRP A 319 -0.46 -16.74 9.01
CA TRP A 319 -0.42 -18.09 8.41
C TRP A 319 -0.17 -17.92 6.91
N PHE A 320 1.02 -17.42 6.57
CA PHE A 320 1.41 -17.09 5.22
C PHE A 320 2.44 -18.08 4.70
N LYS A 321 2.22 -18.57 3.48
CA LYS A 321 3.17 -19.40 2.75
C LYS A 321 3.65 -18.60 1.54
N LEU A 322 4.93 -18.24 1.54
CA LEU A 322 5.56 -17.63 0.39
C LEU A 322 5.71 -18.67 -0.73
N GLU A 323 5.24 -18.38 -1.92
CA GLU A 323 5.43 -19.21 -3.11
C GLU A 323 6.85 -19.04 -3.66
N THR A 324 7.83 -19.50 -2.90
CA THR A 324 9.21 -19.62 -3.32
C THR A 324 9.51 -21.06 -3.73
N ARG A 325 10.65 -21.29 -4.39
CA ARG A 325 11.13 -22.61 -4.78
C ARG A 325 11.15 -23.63 -3.63
N ASP A 326 11.35 -23.16 -2.39
CA ASP A 326 11.43 -24.00 -1.19
C ASP A 326 10.19 -23.92 -0.29
N GLY A 327 9.15 -23.14 -0.67
CA GLY A 327 7.88 -23.04 0.04
C GLY A 327 8.02 -22.52 1.46
N LEU A 328 8.67 -21.37 1.66
CA LEU A 328 8.90 -20.77 2.96
C LEU A 328 7.59 -20.42 3.67
N TYR A 329 7.42 -20.92 4.88
CA TYR A 329 6.28 -20.59 5.74
C TYR A 329 6.66 -19.46 6.70
N LEU A 330 5.96 -18.34 6.58
CA LEU A 330 6.11 -17.17 7.47
C LEU A 330 5.01 -17.20 8.54
N ASN A 331 5.00 -18.23 9.38
CA ASN A 331 3.95 -18.46 10.38
C ASN A 331 4.43 -18.49 11.83
N LYS A 332 5.70 -18.13 12.08
CA LYS A 332 6.17 -17.97 13.46
C LYS A 332 5.59 -16.67 14.05
N PRO A 333 5.03 -16.71 15.27
CA PRO A 333 4.55 -15.48 15.90
C PRO A 333 5.69 -14.52 16.25
N VAL A 334 5.42 -13.23 16.08
CA VAL A 334 6.31 -12.14 16.49
C VAL A 334 5.69 -11.43 17.68
N ALA A 335 6.42 -11.30 18.77
CA ALA A 335 6.01 -10.48 19.90
C ALA A 335 6.87 -9.22 19.98
N MET A 336 6.22 -8.09 20.23
CA MET A 336 6.85 -6.80 20.45
C MET A 336 6.45 -6.26 21.80
N PHE A 337 7.44 -5.88 22.60
CA PHE A 337 7.24 -5.23 23.91
C PHE A 337 7.82 -3.83 23.84
N ARG A 338 7.02 -2.84 24.20
CA ARG A 338 7.45 -1.44 24.32
C ARG A 338 7.28 -0.97 25.75
N PHE A 339 8.31 -0.33 26.24
CA PHE A 339 8.34 0.31 27.53
C PHE A 339 8.76 1.76 27.30
N ASN A 340 7.84 2.68 27.53
CA ASN A 340 8.10 4.11 27.39
C ASN A 340 7.68 4.78 28.69
N ASN A 341 8.63 5.44 29.37
CA ASN A 341 8.42 6.12 30.64
C ASN A 341 8.94 7.52 30.56
N THR A 342 8.10 8.45 30.99
CA THR A 342 8.44 9.86 31.08
C THR A 342 8.23 10.31 32.51
N PHE A 343 9.22 10.97 33.08
CA PHE A 343 9.19 11.62 34.38
C PHE A 343 9.18 13.13 34.14
N ASP A 344 8.03 13.76 34.38
CA ASP A 344 7.84 15.18 34.20
C ASP A 344 8.01 15.86 35.56
N THR A 345 9.20 16.38 35.80
CA THR A 345 9.53 17.12 37.03
C THR A 345 9.40 18.62 36.78
N LYS A 346 9.34 19.42 37.84
CA LYS A 346 9.30 20.89 37.73
C LYS A 346 10.53 21.50 37.04
N TRP A 347 11.61 20.75 36.89
CA TRP A 347 12.93 21.22 36.43
C TRP A 347 13.32 20.64 35.05
N ALA A 348 12.93 19.40 34.81
CA ALA A 348 13.31 18.69 33.58
C ALA A 348 12.37 17.52 33.31
N MET A 349 12.28 17.13 32.06
CA MET A 349 11.61 15.90 31.58
C MET A 349 12.68 14.85 31.26
N PHE A 350 12.51 13.66 31.84
CA PHE A 350 13.35 12.50 31.55
C PHE A 350 12.51 11.44 30.88
N SER A 351 12.98 10.90 29.75
CA SER A 351 12.29 9.83 29.04
C SER A 351 13.22 8.64 28.84
N VAL A 352 12.69 7.45 29.11
CA VAL A 352 13.35 6.17 28.82
C VAL A 352 12.44 5.37 27.94
N MET A 353 12.95 4.99 26.75
CA MET A 353 12.24 4.17 25.79
C MET A 353 13.03 2.88 25.55
N MET A 354 12.34 1.75 25.62
CA MET A 354 12.90 0.43 25.28
C MET A 354 11.90 -0.30 24.39
N THR A 355 12.39 -0.93 23.33
CA THR A 355 11.61 -1.82 22.48
C THR A 355 12.36 -3.15 22.37
N TYR A 356 11.64 -4.24 22.58
CA TYR A 356 12.12 -5.59 22.36
C TYR A 356 11.20 -6.30 21.39
N ILE A 357 11.79 -6.90 20.35
CA ILE A 357 11.08 -7.66 19.32
C ILE A 357 11.68 -9.06 19.34
N THR A 358 10.83 -10.08 19.43
CA THR A 358 11.28 -11.47 19.33
C THR A 358 11.74 -11.79 17.90
N LYS A 359 12.56 -12.80 17.75
CA LYS A 359 12.85 -13.38 16.44
C LYS A 359 11.55 -13.87 15.83
N GLY A 360 11.22 -13.32 14.67
CA GLY A 360 10.04 -13.69 13.92
C GLY A 360 10.35 -14.59 12.75
N TYR A 361 9.83 -14.20 11.62
CA TYR A 361 10.05 -14.85 10.34
C TYR A 361 11.55 -14.83 9.97
N GLU A 362 12.18 -15.98 9.90
CA GLU A 362 13.54 -16.18 9.38
C GLU A 362 13.48 -17.02 8.12
#